data_9c71fbfa715b3f33343ab1e9301efd0e
#
_entry.id   9c71fbfa715b3f33343ab1e9301efd0e
#
_cell.length_a   1.000
_cell.length_b   1.000
_cell.length_c   1.000
_cell.angle_alpha   90.00
_cell.angle_beta   90.00
_cell.angle_gamma   90.00
#
_symmetry.space_group_name_H-M   'P 1'
#
loop_
_entity.id
_entity.type
_entity.pdbx_description
1 polymer ?
#
loop_
_entity_poly.entity_id
_entity_poly.type
_entity_poly.pdbx_seq_one_letter_code
_entity_poly.pdbx_strand_id
1 'polypeptide(L)'
;VLAGTVVLTACGGGDKAETTAAATTAAAAETTAEETTAAETAAEETTEAEEKTEGTAELRIGQVEAAAHGDKCFAIVTAVIDNNDTIVASYIDEYQFLSTNETGIPNSESFAESGAVAADKVLASKRVNDAYYSEMMKKAGSTKNIAENFNEIQNYADGKTITELEELSGKTPEEVVDAVSSATLVDTQGYVAAIVDAAKAAQENDAVVYEGDVDSLSLKRIEAAAHGDKCFTVAAALTDGTNVVLSYLDEYQFLTTNEVGVPNSESFAESGAVAEGKVLASKRANDAYYSEMMKKAGSTKNIAENFDGIQSFVNGKAIEELEAFSGKTPEEVVDAVSSATLADTQGYIAAIVEAAKQ
;
A
#
# COMPACT_ATOMS: atom_id res chain seq x y z
N VAL A 1 29.19 -32.89 12.27
CA VAL A 1 28.87 -31.73 13.11
C VAL A 1 29.59 -30.54 12.47
N LEU A 2 28.94 -29.84 11.58
CA LEU A 2 29.36 -28.52 11.09
C LEU A 2 28.22 -27.56 11.31
N ALA A 3 28.41 -26.63 12.22
CA ALA A 3 27.51 -25.53 12.47
C ALA A 3 27.65 -24.52 11.31
N GLY A 4 26.61 -24.38 10.51
CA GLY A 4 26.50 -23.34 9.49
C GLY A 4 25.98 -22.05 10.11
N THR A 5 26.86 -21.07 10.24
CA THR A 5 26.54 -19.72 10.69
C THR A 5 25.84 -18.99 9.55
N VAL A 6 24.57 -18.65 9.71
CA VAL A 6 23.85 -17.74 8.80
C VAL A 6 24.33 -16.33 9.10
N VAL A 7 25.10 -15.76 8.18
CA VAL A 7 25.49 -14.34 8.22
C VAL A 7 24.38 -13.53 7.57
N LEU A 8 23.58 -12.83 8.37
CA LEU A 8 22.73 -11.76 7.89
C LEU A 8 23.61 -10.54 7.61
N THR A 9 23.82 -10.25 6.34
CA THR A 9 24.52 -9.03 5.93
C THR A 9 23.53 -7.88 5.92
N ALA A 10 23.55 -7.06 6.98
CA ALA A 10 23.00 -5.73 6.92
C ALA A 10 23.99 -4.86 6.13
N CYS A 11 23.57 -4.32 4.99
CA CYS A 11 24.37 -3.37 4.23
C CYS A 11 24.37 -2.01 4.94
N GLY A 12 25.52 -1.63 5.47
CA GLY A 12 25.85 -0.29 5.92
C GLY A 12 27.35 -0.18 5.94
N GLY A 13 27.95 0.29 4.87
CA GLY A 13 29.38 0.64 4.79
C GLY A 13 29.55 2.10 5.22
N GLY A 14 30.50 2.37 6.11
CA GLY A 14 30.89 3.70 6.48
C GLY A 14 32.12 3.66 7.37
N ASP A 15 33.22 4.07 6.80
CA ASP A 15 34.55 4.12 7.43
C ASP A 15 34.62 5.09 8.62
N LYS A 16 35.42 4.66 9.60
CA LYS A 16 35.80 5.42 10.78
C LYS A 16 36.75 6.59 10.43
N ALA A 17 36.47 7.74 11.01
CA ALA A 17 37.51 8.72 11.34
C ALA A 17 37.29 9.22 12.77
N GLU A 18 38.24 8.90 13.64
CA GLU A 18 38.39 9.50 14.98
C GLU A 18 38.86 10.95 14.83
N THR A 19 38.27 11.87 15.58
CA THR A 19 39.04 13.04 16.08
C THR A 19 38.44 13.59 17.38
N THR A 20 39.20 13.42 18.40
CA THR A 20 39.41 14.12 19.69
C THR A 20 38.55 15.30 20.10
N ALA A 21 38.14 15.20 21.36
CA ALA A 21 37.54 16.21 22.23
C ALA A 21 38.43 17.42 22.48
N ALA A 22 37.79 18.59 22.64
CA ALA A 22 38.33 19.67 23.49
C ALA A 22 37.15 20.41 24.17
N ALA A 23 37.13 20.32 25.46
CA ALA A 23 36.27 21.09 26.36
C ALA A 23 36.83 22.52 26.51
N THR A 24 35.94 23.53 26.54
CA THR A 24 36.27 24.80 27.26
C THR A 24 35.01 25.43 27.84
N THR A 25 35.17 25.78 29.08
CA THR A 25 34.31 26.34 30.11
C THR A 25 33.71 27.72 29.87
N ALA A 26 32.47 27.86 30.34
CA ALA A 26 31.79 28.94 31.08
C ALA A 26 32.19 30.41 30.94
N ALA A 27 31.18 31.28 30.80
CA ALA A 27 31.00 32.47 31.66
C ALA A 27 29.56 32.99 31.57
N ALA A 28 28.95 33.17 32.74
CA ALA A 28 27.68 33.82 32.99
C ALA A 28 27.82 35.35 32.95
N ALA A 29 26.79 36.07 32.51
CA ALA A 29 26.55 37.45 32.88
C ALA A 29 25.04 37.73 32.96
N GLU A 30 24.59 37.99 34.18
CA GLU A 30 23.33 38.63 34.54
C GLU A 30 23.33 40.09 34.06
N THR A 31 22.21 40.63 33.63
CA THR A 31 21.75 41.99 34.00
C THR A 31 20.30 42.27 33.64
N THR A 32 19.50 42.45 34.67
CA THR A 32 18.44 43.44 34.97
C THR A 32 17.27 43.71 34.01
N ALA A 33 16.11 43.60 34.67
CA ALA A 33 14.79 44.01 34.26
C ALA A 33 14.64 45.50 33.99
N GLU A 34 13.78 45.87 33.06
CA GLU A 34 12.99 47.09 33.10
C GLU A 34 11.53 46.80 32.69
N GLU A 35 10.68 47.12 33.61
CA GLU A 35 9.23 47.08 33.58
C GLU A 35 8.72 48.31 32.80
N THR A 36 7.90 48.11 31.78
CA THR A 36 7.07 49.21 31.26
C THR A 36 5.65 48.67 30.95
N THR A 37 4.75 49.10 31.78
CA THR A 37 3.29 49.02 31.63
C THR A 37 2.82 49.90 30.47
N ALA A 38 1.96 49.36 29.58
CA ALA A 38 0.80 50.09 29.07
C ALA A 38 -0.10 49.30 28.13
N ALA A 39 -1.33 49.27 28.51
CA ALA A 39 -2.56 49.33 27.67
C ALA A 39 -3.01 48.05 26.94
N GLU A 40 -3.96 47.46 27.58
CA GLU A 40 -5.05 46.63 27.09
C GLU A 40 -5.75 47.26 25.87
N THR A 41 -5.73 46.56 24.74
CA THR A 41 -6.72 46.73 23.68
C THR A 41 -7.20 45.34 23.32
N ALA A 42 -8.40 45.02 23.79
CA ALA A 42 -9.12 43.81 23.36
C ALA A 42 -9.42 43.90 21.87
N ALA A 43 -8.72 43.06 21.08
CA ALA A 43 -9.19 42.71 19.76
C ALA A 43 -10.01 41.42 19.92
N GLU A 44 -11.31 41.53 19.70
CA GLU A 44 -12.20 40.39 19.46
C GLU A 44 -11.66 39.65 18.23
N GLU A 45 -11.02 38.51 18.46
CA GLU A 45 -10.73 37.54 17.43
C GLU A 45 -12.01 36.81 17.10
N THR A 46 -12.76 37.36 16.12
CA THR A 46 -13.80 36.62 15.41
C THR A 46 -13.09 35.46 14.69
N THR A 47 -13.14 34.28 15.29
CA THR A 47 -12.96 33.04 14.58
C THR A 47 -14.12 32.92 13.58
N GLU A 48 -13.89 33.38 12.36
CA GLU A 48 -14.64 32.89 11.21
C GLU A 48 -14.35 31.39 11.14
N ALA A 49 -15.29 30.56 11.54
CA ALA A 49 -15.34 29.18 11.13
C ALA A 49 -15.44 29.23 9.61
N GLU A 50 -14.38 28.86 8.90
CA GLU A 50 -14.45 28.57 7.48
C GLU A 50 -15.52 27.50 7.32
N GLU A 51 -16.65 27.87 6.76
CA GLU A 51 -17.66 26.95 6.28
C GLU A 51 -16.99 26.17 5.15
N LYS A 52 -16.51 24.93 5.45
CA LYS A 52 -16.01 24.01 4.43
C LYS A 52 -17.14 23.84 3.42
N THR A 53 -16.99 24.41 2.25
CA THR A 53 -17.86 24.17 1.11
C THR A 53 -17.71 22.70 0.74
N GLU A 54 -18.78 21.93 0.87
CA GLU A 54 -18.88 20.60 0.27
C GLU A 54 -18.55 20.76 -1.22
N GLY A 55 -17.38 20.31 -1.62
CA GLY A 55 -16.84 20.42 -2.97
C GLY A 55 -17.17 19.16 -3.76
N THR A 56 -17.29 19.30 -5.07
CA THR A 56 -17.30 18.15 -5.97
C THR A 56 -15.86 17.87 -6.40
N ALA A 57 -15.39 16.64 -6.19
CA ALA A 57 -14.08 16.17 -6.62
C ALA A 57 -14.22 15.00 -7.62
N GLU A 58 -13.38 14.98 -8.65
CA GLU A 58 -13.19 13.80 -9.48
C GLU A 58 -12.01 13.00 -8.91
N LEU A 59 -12.28 11.79 -8.43
CA LEU A 59 -11.30 10.94 -7.77
C LEU A 59 -10.93 9.77 -8.68
N ARG A 60 -9.65 9.42 -8.70
CA ARG A 60 -9.10 8.26 -9.41
C ARG A 60 -8.23 7.44 -8.47
N ILE A 61 -8.22 6.14 -8.66
CA ILE A 61 -7.41 5.20 -7.87
C ILE A 61 -6.50 4.39 -8.76
N GLY A 62 -5.25 4.18 -8.33
CA GLY A 62 -4.29 3.33 -9.02
C GLY A 62 -3.44 2.52 -8.06
N GLN A 63 -2.84 1.44 -8.55
CA GLN A 63 -1.99 0.54 -7.77
C GLN A 63 -0.79 0.10 -8.61
N VAL A 64 0.35 -0.06 -7.94
CA VAL A 64 1.57 -0.59 -8.55
C VAL A 64 2.27 -1.57 -7.60
N GLU A 65 3.05 -2.47 -8.20
CA GLU A 65 4.07 -3.25 -7.50
C GLU A 65 5.42 -2.56 -7.67
N ALA A 66 6.17 -2.39 -6.57
CA ALA A 66 7.45 -1.67 -6.58
C ALA A 66 8.53 -2.40 -5.79
N ALA A 67 9.79 -2.26 -6.24
CA ALA A 67 10.98 -2.63 -5.46
C ALA A 67 11.40 -1.43 -4.60
N ALA A 68 10.57 -1.01 -3.65
CA ALA A 68 10.81 0.18 -2.83
C ALA A 68 11.95 -0.01 -1.83
N HIS A 69 12.22 -1.27 -1.42
CA HIS A 69 13.23 -1.62 -0.42
C HIS A 69 13.96 -2.91 -0.80
N GLY A 70 15.19 -2.79 -1.31
CA GLY A 70 16.07 -3.92 -1.57
C GLY A 70 15.52 -4.97 -2.54
N ASP A 71 16.09 -6.18 -2.49
CA ASP A 71 15.84 -7.26 -3.44
C ASP A 71 15.07 -8.47 -2.85
N LYS A 72 14.70 -8.42 -1.57
CA LYS A 72 14.08 -9.55 -0.83
C LYS A 72 12.58 -9.39 -0.58
N CYS A 73 12.00 -8.30 -1.04
CA CYS A 73 10.61 -7.94 -0.84
C CYS A 73 10.09 -7.14 -2.03
N PHE A 74 8.79 -6.97 -2.12
CA PHE A 74 8.15 -6.06 -3.05
C PHE A 74 7.00 -5.33 -2.32
N ALA A 75 6.82 -4.06 -2.64
CA ALA A 75 5.71 -3.28 -2.14
C ALA A 75 4.53 -3.35 -3.11
N ILE A 76 3.31 -3.35 -2.59
CA ILE A 76 2.10 -3.00 -3.32
C ILE A 76 1.64 -1.66 -2.77
N VAL A 77 1.58 -0.65 -3.63
CA VAL A 77 1.22 0.72 -3.26
C VAL A 77 -0.02 1.13 -4.03
N THR A 78 -1.02 1.61 -3.30
CA THR A 78 -2.25 2.15 -3.86
C THR A 78 -2.29 3.65 -3.59
N ALA A 79 -2.71 4.46 -4.56
CA ALA A 79 -2.90 5.89 -4.39
C ALA A 79 -4.23 6.35 -5.00
N VAL A 80 -4.85 7.32 -4.35
CA VAL A 80 -6.01 8.05 -4.83
C VAL A 80 -5.60 9.49 -5.09
N ILE A 81 -5.99 10.01 -6.24
CA ILE A 81 -5.75 11.40 -6.64
C ILE A 81 -7.05 12.12 -6.95
N ASP A 82 -7.02 13.44 -6.81
CA ASP A 82 -8.08 14.33 -7.28
C ASP A 82 -7.79 14.84 -8.72
N ASN A 83 -8.68 15.70 -9.21
CA ASN A 83 -8.56 16.32 -10.53
C ASN A 83 -7.43 17.37 -10.67
N ASN A 84 -6.70 17.65 -9.59
CA ASN A 84 -5.53 18.52 -9.56
C ASN A 84 -4.23 17.73 -9.43
N ASP A 85 -4.27 16.40 -9.61
CA ASP A 85 -3.16 15.48 -9.38
C ASP A 85 -2.63 15.54 -7.93
N THR A 86 -3.50 15.88 -6.97
CA THR A 86 -3.19 15.88 -5.53
C THR A 86 -3.47 14.50 -4.95
N ILE A 87 -2.56 13.98 -4.15
CA ILE A 87 -2.77 12.72 -3.41
C ILE A 87 -3.84 12.96 -2.34
N VAL A 88 -4.98 12.29 -2.49
CA VAL A 88 -6.07 12.30 -1.51
C VAL A 88 -5.79 11.31 -0.40
N ALA A 89 -5.30 10.13 -0.76
CA ALA A 89 -4.91 9.09 0.17
C ALA A 89 -3.95 8.10 -0.50
N SER A 90 -3.08 7.49 0.29
CA SER A 90 -2.21 6.43 -0.17
C SER A 90 -2.17 5.26 0.81
N TYR A 91 -1.81 4.07 0.34
CA TYR A 91 -1.63 2.87 1.16
C TYR A 91 -0.41 2.09 0.71
N ILE A 92 0.54 1.90 1.63
CA ILE A 92 1.76 1.13 1.42
C ILE A 92 1.67 -0.15 2.24
N ASP A 93 1.93 -1.29 1.62
CA ASP A 93 2.38 -2.49 2.33
C ASP A 93 3.45 -3.18 1.51
N GLU A 94 4.27 -3.96 2.18
CA GLU A 94 5.39 -4.66 1.56
C GLU A 94 5.37 -6.12 1.97
N TYR A 95 5.73 -6.99 1.01
CA TYR A 95 5.61 -8.44 1.13
C TYR A 95 6.97 -9.10 1.02
N GLN A 96 7.19 -10.08 1.88
CA GLN A 96 8.42 -10.86 1.92
C GLN A 96 8.13 -12.32 2.25
N PHE A 97 8.98 -13.23 1.76
CA PHE A 97 8.92 -14.63 2.15
C PHE A 97 9.58 -14.84 3.52
N LEU A 98 8.76 -15.15 4.52
CA LEU A 98 9.16 -15.41 5.90
C LEU A 98 9.09 -16.91 6.25
N SER A 99 9.46 -17.26 7.47
CA SER A 99 9.25 -18.61 7.97
C SER A 99 7.77 -18.87 8.25
N THR A 100 7.36 -20.12 8.24
CA THR A 100 5.98 -20.55 8.56
C THR A 100 5.55 -20.27 10.00
N ASN A 101 6.41 -19.70 10.85
CA ASN A 101 6.05 -19.21 12.18
C ASN A 101 5.32 -17.85 12.12
N GLU A 102 5.44 -17.15 11.00
CA GLU A 102 4.84 -15.83 10.80
C GLU A 102 3.49 -15.95 10.07
N THR A 103 2.68 -14.92 10.13
CA THR A 103 1.37 -14.90 9.48
C THR A 103 1.53 -14.72 7.97
N GLY A 104 1.19 -15.75 7.21
CA GLY A 104 1.14 -15.70 5.75
C GLY A 104 -0.10 -14.96 5.24
N ILE A 105 -0.03 -14.50 3.99
CA ILE A 105 -1.21 -14.00 3.27
C ILE A 105 -2.22 -15.14 3.06
N PRO A 106 -3.49 -14.85 2.70
CA PRO A 106 -4.47 -15.89 2.38
C PRO A 106 -3.94 -16.94 1.39
N ASN A 107 -4.29 -18.18 1.59
CA ASN A 107 -3.89 -19.34 0.77
C ASN A 107 -2.40 -19.71 0.82
N SER A 108 -1.62 -19.19 1.77
CA SER A 108 -0.18 -19.51 1.89
C SER A 108 0.11 -21.01 2.03
N GLU A 109 -0.76 -21.76 2.71
CA GLU A 109 -0.64 -23.23 2.83
C GLU A 109 -0.77 -23.90 1.46
N SER A 110 -1.76 -23.52 0.67
CA SER A 110 -1.99 -24.05 -0.69
C SER A 110 -0.83 -23.73 -1.64
N PHE A 111 -0.16 -22.59 -1.48
CA PHE A 111 1.03 -22.24 -2.27
C PHE A 111 2.20 -23.18 -1.95
N ALA A 112 2.40 -23.53 -0.68
CA ALA A 112 3.41 -24.49 -0.27
C ALA A 112 3.05 -25.93 -0.72
N GLU A 113 1.79 -26.35 -0.55
CA GLU A 113 1.29 -27.65 -0.99
C GLU A 113 1.40 -27.86 -2.50
N SER A 114 1.19 -26.81 -3.29
CA SER A 114 1.38 -26.83 -4.75
C SER A 114 2.84 -26.88 -5.16
N GLY A 115 3.76 -26.66 -4.23
CA GLY A 115 5.19 -26.54 -4.49
C GLY A 115 5.60 -25.22 -5.17
N ALA A 116 4.74 -24.22 -5.22
CA ALA A 116 5.09 -22.91 -5.75
C ALA A 116 5.95 -22.11 -4.78
N VAL A 117 5.75 -22.31 -3.47
CA VAL A 117 6.53 -21.73 -2.37
C VAL A 117 7.20 -22.86 -1.59
N ALA A 118 8.39 -22.61 -1.08
CA ALA A 118 9.12 -23.57 -0.24
C ALA A 118 8.27 -23.91 1.03
N ALA A 119 8.29 -25.18 1.45
CA ALA A 119 7.45 -25.70 2.52
C ALA A 119 7.69 -25.04 3.91
N ASP A 120 8.86 -24.41 4.10
CA ASP A 120 9.24 -23.68 5.30
C ASP A 120 9.00 -22.16 5.19
N LYS A 121 8.34 -21.70 4.12
CA LYS A 121 8.13 -20.29 3.81
C LYS A 121 6.65 -19.97 3.63
N VAL A 122 6.31 -18.74 3.98
CA VAL A 122 5.04 -18.08 3.65
C VAL A 122 5.33 -16.73 3.03
N LEU A 123 4.53 -16.30 2.06
CA LEU A 123 4.51 -14.90 1.65
C LEU A 123 3.73 -14.12 2.73
N ALA A 124 4.33 -13.06 3.25
CA ALA A 124 3.83 -12.36 4.42
C ALA A 124 3.83 -10.84 4.22
N SER A 125 2.74 -10.19 4.61
CA SER A 125 2.62 -8.73 4.73
C SER A 125 3.48 -8.23 5.89
N LYS A 126 4.22 -7.15 5.69
CA LYS A 126 4.98 -6.51 6.76
C LYS A 126 4.06 -5.82 7.77
N ARG A 127 2.93 -5.28 7.35
CA ARG A 127 1.94 -4.68 8.28
C ARG A 127 1.34 -5.73 9.19
N VAL A 128 0.92 -6.87 8.65
CA VAL A 128 0.36 -7.98 9.45
C VAL A 128 1.40 -8.55 10.42
N ASN A 129 2.67 -8.58 10.02
CA ASN A 129 3.79 -9.07 10.83
C ASN A 129 4.59 -7.93 11.45
N ASP A 130 3.94 -6.81 11.81
CA ASP A 130 4.60 -5.60 12.33
C ASP A 130 5.50 -5.88 13.53
N ALA A 131 5.05 -6.71 14.47
CA ALA A 131 5.85 -7.06 15.66
C ALA A 131 7.17 -7.74 15.30
N TYR A 132 7.18 -8.67 14.34
CA TYR A 132 8.39 -9.36 13.86
C TYR A 132 9.36 -8.37 13.23
N TYR A 133 8.90 -7.52 12.30
CA TYR A 133 9.74 -6.54 11.64
C TYR A 133 10.25 -5.47 12.59
N SER A 134 9.42 -5.02 13.51
CA SER A 134 9.76 -3.97 14.48
C SER A 134 10.88 -4.40 15.42
N GLU A 135 10.94 -5.67 15.81
CA GLU A 135 12.05 -6.21 16.60
C GLU A 135 13.38 -6.19 15.83
N MET A 136 13.35 -6.46 14.52
CA MET A 136 14.54 -6.35 13.67
C MET A 136 14.96 -4.89 13.47
N MET A 137 14.00 -4.00 13.22
CA MET A 137 14.24 -2.58 12.99
C MET A 137 14.80 -1.89 14.24
N LYS A 138 14.33 -2.23 15.44
CA LYS A 138 14.89 -1.74 16.72
C LYS A 138 16.37 -2.10 16.86
N LYS A 139 16.77 -3.31 16.44
CA LYS A 139 18.19 -3.72 16.44
C LYS A 139 19.03 -2.89 15.46
N ALA A 140 18.41 -2.39 14.39
CA ALA A 140 19.03 -1.48 13.42
C ALA A 140 18.94 0.00 13.81
N GLY A 141 18.34 0.33 14.96
CA GLY A 141 18.26 1.69 15.52
C GLY A 141 16.97 2.44 15.18
N SER A 142 15.97 1.81 14.55
CA SER A 142 14.68 2.44 14.34
C SER A 142 13.93 2.66 15.65
N THR A 143 13.25 3.80 15.76
CA THR A 143 12.42 4.15 16.91
C THR A 143 10.92 3.95 16.65
N LYS A 144 10.54 3.63 15.43
CA LYS A 144 9.15 3.39 14.99
C LYS A 144 8.97 1.98 14.45
N ASN A 145 7.76 1.47 14.56
CA ASN A 145 7.33 0.22 13.95
C ASN A 145 7.26 0.35 12.43
N ILE A 146 7.24 -0.77 11.69
CA ILE A 146 7.15 -0.72 10.22
C ILE A 146 5.82 -0.12 9.76
N ALA A 147 4.70 -0.49 10.38
CA ALA A 147 3.40 0.06 10.06
C ALA A 147 3.32 1.57 10.35
N GLU A 148 3.89 2.03 11.47
CA GLU A 148 4.00 3.47 11.79
C GLU A 148 4.82 4.22 10.74
N ASN A 149 5.95 3.67 10.30
CA ASN A 149 6.76 4.28 9.25
C ASN A 149 5.99 4.41 7.93
N PHE A 150 5.27 3.37 7.50
CA PHE A 150 4.43 3.46 6.30
C PHE A 150 3.34 4.53 6.46
N ASN A 151 2.69 4.60 7.61
CA ASN A 151 1.69 5.62 7.88
C ASN A 151 2.27 7.04 7.82
N GLU A 152 3.47 7.26 8.36
CA GLU A 152 4.13 8.57 8.30
C GLU A 152 4.49 9.00 6.88
N ILE A 153 4.92 8.05 6.04
CA ILE A 153 5.21 8.32 4.62
C ILE A 153 3.90 8.67 3.88
N GLN A 154 2.83 7.93 4.12
CA GLN A 154 1.50 8.18 3.56
C GLN A 154 0.98 9.55 3.98
N ASN A 155 0.96 9.84 5.29
CA ASN A 155 0.52 11.13 5.83
C ASN A 155 1.33 12.31 5.26
N TYR A 156 2.61 12.11 4.96
CA TYR A 156 3.43 13.13 4.32
C TYR A 156 3.03 13.35 2.86
N ALA A 157 2.65 12.29 2.15
CA ALA A 157 2.27 12.35 0.75
C ALA A 157 0.87 12.95 0.56
N ASP A 158 -0.05 12.72 1.50
CA ASP A 158 -1.42 13.20 1.44
C ASP A 158 -1.45 14.74 1.38
N GLY A 159 -2.25 15.29 0.48
CA GLY A 159 -2.34 16.71 0.18
C GLY A 159 -1.23 17.27 -0.72
N LYS A 160 -0.24 16.47 -1.13
CA LYS A 160 0.80 16.87 -2.09
C LYS A 160 0.44 16.46 -3.51
N THR A 161 0.90 17.25 -4.45
CA THR A 161 0.78 16.92 -5.87
C THR A 161 1.79 15.86 -6.29
N ILE A 162 1.47 15.13 -7.37
CA ILE A 162 2.40 14.18 -8.00
C ILE A 162 3.74 14.87 -8.28
N THR A 163 3.72 16.09 -8.82
CA THR A 163 4.94 16.85 -9.14
C THR A 163 5.80 17.12 -7.91
N GLU A 164 5.22 17.54 -6.79
CA GLU A 164 5.96 17.79 -5.54
C GLU A 164 6.63 16.50 -5.01
N LEU A 165 5.93 15.36 -5.10
CA LEU A 165 6.49 14.07 -4.69
C LEU A 165 7.55 13.55 -5.66
N GLU A 166 7.43 13.80 -6.97
CA GLU A 166 8.47 13.50 -7.97
C GLU A 166 9.75 14.29 -7.69
N GLU A 167 9.63 15.59 -7.43
CA GLU A 167 10.76 16.43 -7.07
C GLU A 167 11.45 15.94 -5.79
N LEU A 168 10.66 15.50 -4.82
CA LEU A 168 11.19 14.93 -3.59
C LEU A 168 11.90 13.59 -3.84
N SER A 169 11.26 12.64 -4.52
CA SER A 169 11.84 11.32 -4.82
C SER A 169 13.07 11.39 -5.70
N GLY A 170 13.28 12.49 -6.44
CA GLY A 170 14.48 12.76 -7.22
C GLY A 170 15.68 13.26 -6.40
N LYS A 171 15.52 13.54 -5.10
CA LYS A 171 16.61 13.97 -4.20
C LYS A 171 17.40 12.76 -3.69
N THR A 172 18.44 13.04 -2.87
CA THR A 172 19.19 11.96 -2.23
C THR A 172 18.34 11.27 -1.13
N PRO A 173 18.61 9.98 -0.79
CA PRO A 173 17.88 9.29 0.27
C PRO A 173 17.87 10.06 1.60
N GLU A 174 19.00 10.67 1.97
CA GLU A 174 19.13 11.46 3.19
C GLU A 174 18.20 12.68 3.17
N GLU A 175 18.16 13.41 2.05
CA GLU A 175 17.28 14.59 1.89
C GLU A 175 15.80 14.20 1.96
N VAL A 176 15.43 13.02 1.45
CA VAL A 176 14.05 12.52 1.53
C VAL A 176 13.69 12.14 2.96
N VAL A 177 14.57 11.43 3.67
CA VAL A 177 14.36 11.09 5.09
C VAL A 177 14.25 12.35 5.93
N ASP A 178 15.09 13.36 5.69
CA ASP A 178 15.03 14.64 6.40
C ASP A 178 13.72 15.40 6.11
N ALA A 179 13.22 15.35 4.88
CA ALA A 179 11.96 16.00 4.50
C ALA A 179 10.75 15.27 5.12
N VAL A 180 10.75 13.92 5.11
CA VAL A 180 9.74 13.07 5.75
C VAL A 180 10.18 12.78 7.20
N SER A 181 10.47 13.82 7.96
CA SER A 181 11.13 13.74 9.29
C SER A 181 10.39 12.89 10.33
N SER A 182 9.15 12.54 10.08
CA SER A 182 8.35 11.64 10.90
C SER A 182 8.62 10.15 10.62
N ALA A 183 9.15 9.78 9.44
CA ALA A 183 9.56 8.41 9.13
C ALA A 183 11.04 8.17 9.48
N THR A 184 11.40 6.92 9.78
CA THR A 184 12.76 6.51 10.17
C THR A 184 13.36 5.45 9.26
N LEU A 185 12.70 5.15 8.14
CA LEU A 185 13.18 4.19 7.14
C LEU A 185 14.20 4.84 6.20
N VAL A 186 15.34 4.20 6.04
CA VAL A 186 16.39 4.65 5.11
C VAL A 186 15.86 4.68 3.66
N ASP A 187 14.98 3.75 3.31
CA ASP A 187 14.42 3.59 1.97
C ASP A 187 13.11 4.40 1.77
N THR A 188 12.85 5.42 2.58
CA THR A 188 11.69 6.34 2.43
C THR A 188 11.54 6.86 1.01
N GLN A 189 12.67 7.16 0.32
CA GLN A 189 12.69 7.59 -1.07
C GLN A 189 12.00 6.61 -2.01
N GLY A 190 12.27 5.31 -1.87
CA GLY A 190 11.66 4.27 -2.71
C GLY A 190 10.15 4.16 -2.51
N TYR A 191 9.67 4.34 -1.28
CA TYR A 191 8.22 4.33 -1.01
C TYR A 191 7.54 5.61 -1.53
N VAL A 192 8.17 6.78 -1.42
CA VAL A 192 7.65 8.02 -2.03
C VAL A 192 7.57 7.88 -3.55
N ALA A 193 8.60 7.34 -4.19
CA ALA A 193 8.59 7.06 -5.63
C ALA A 193 7.45 6.09 -6.01
N ALA A 194 7.22 5.05 -5.21
CA ALA A 194 6.15 4.10 -5.45
C ALA A 194 4.75 4.72 -5.29
N ILE A 195 4.56 5.69 -4.38
CA ILE A 195 3.30 6.48 -4.30
C ILE A 195 3.12 7.30 -5.58
N VAL A 196 4.17 7.95 -6.09
CA VAL A 196 4.13 8.69 -7.36
C VAL A 196 3.73 7.77 -8.52
N ASP A 197 4.32 6.58 -8.60
CA ASP A 197 3.99 5.62 -9.67
C ASP A 197 2.54 5.13 -9.56
N ALA A 198 2.04 4.88 -8.34
CA ALA A 198 0.63 4.51 -8.12
C ALA A 198 -0.33 5.65 -8.48
N ALA A 199 0.05 6.90 -8.17
CA ALA A 199 -0.71 8.09 -8.55
C ALA A 199 -0.75 8.30 -10.07
N LYS A 200 0.36 8.07 -10.77
CA LYS A 200 0.39 8.08 -12.25
C LYS A 200 -0.47 6.96 -12.84
N ALA A 201 -0.45 5.77 -12.24
CA ALA A 201 -1.36 4.70 -12.65
C ALA A 201 -2.83 5.09 -12.43
N ALA A 202 -3.14 5.87 -11.39
CA ALA A 202 -4.48 6.41 -11.17
C ALA A 202 -4.93 7.39 -12.28
N GLN A 203 -4.02 8.18 -12.86
CA GLN A 203 -4.34 9.09 -13.97
C GLN A 203 -4.91 8.36 -15.19
N GLU A 204 -4.53 7.10 -15.41
CA GLU A 204 -4.98 6.28 -16.54
C GLU A 204 -6.35 5.61 -16.29
N ASN A 205 -6.88 5.68 -15.07
CA ASN A 205 -8.13 5.03 -14.69
C ASN A 205 -9.31 6.01 -14.72
N ASP A 206 -10.52 5.46 -14.84
CA ASP A 206 -11.76 6.22 -14.86
C ASP A 206 -11.96 6.98 -13.53
N ALA A 207 -12.43 8.22 -13.64
CA ALA A 207 -12.77 9.04 -12.49
C ALA A 207 -14.16 8.71 -11.94
N VAL A 208 -14.29 8.83 -10.62
CA VAL A 208 -15.60 8.85 -9.92
C VAL A 208 -15.80 10.23 -9.34
N VAL A 209 -17.00 10.79 -9.55
CA VAL A 209 -17.39 12.07 -8.96
C VAL A 209 -17.83 11.81 -7.51
N TYR A 210 -17.19 12.49 -6.58
CA TYR A 210 -17.55 12.48 -5.15
C TYR A 210 -18.05 13.86 -4.73
N GLU A 211 -19.22 13.88 -4.08
CA GLU A 211 -19.82 15.07 -3.50
C GLU A 211 -19.71 14.95 -1.98
N GLY A 212 -18.73 15.60 -1.39
CA GLY A 212 -18.49 15.53 0.05
C GLY A 212 -17.13 16.10 0.46
N ASP A 213 -16.80 15.94 1.73
CA ASP A 213 -15.52 16.37 2.30
C ASP A 213 -14.43 15.32 1.99
N VAL A 214 -13.54 15.63 1.04
CA VAL A 214 -12.43 14.76 0.60
C VAL A 214 -11.49 14.45 1.76
N ASP A 215 -11.28 15.37 2.70
CA ASP A 215 -10.41 15.19 3.86
C ASP A 215 -10.97 14.15 4.86
N SER A 216 -12.26 13.82 4.76
CA SER A 216 -12.89 12.78 5.58
C SER A 216 -12.71 11.36 5.04
N LEU A 217 -12.21 11.23 3.80
CA LEU A 217 -12.06 9.94 3.15
C LEU A 217 -10.90 9.13 3.75
N SER A 218 -11.06 7.81 3.77
CA SER A 218 -10.05 6.88 4.27
C SER A 218 -9.82 5.75 3.27
N LEU A 219 -8.57 5.56 2.86
CA LEU A 219 -8.19 4.44 2.01
C LEU A 219 -7.78 3.25 2.89
N LYS A 220 -8.44 2.12 2.67
CA LYS A 220 -8.23 0.86 3.39
C LYS A 220 -7.89 -0.25 2.40
N ARG A 221 -7.16 -1.27 2.84
CA ARG A 221 -6.78 -2.41 2.00
C ARG A 221 -6.66 -3.70 2.80
N ILE A 222 -7.03 -4.79 2.18
CA ILE A 222 -6.86 -6.14 2.73
C ILE A 222 -6.32 -7.10 1.67
N GLU A 223 -5.78 -8.22 2.12
CA GLU A 223 -5.58 -9.44 1.35
C GLU A 223 -6.71 -10.41 1.67
N ALA A 224 -7.30 -11.00 0.62
CA ALA A 224 -8.43 -11.92 0.74
C ALA A 224 -8.27 -13.16 -0.15
N ALA A 225 -8.99 -14.24 0.16
CA ALA A 225 -9.16 -15.40 -0.70
C ALA A 225 -10.49 -15.29 -1.46
N ALA A 226 -10.63 -14.27 -2.32
CA ALA A 226 -11.88 -14.00 -3.04
C ALA A 226 -12.18 -15.06 -4.12
N HIS A 227 -11.14 -15.72 -4.66
CA HIS A 227 -11.25 -16.71 -5.74
C HIS A 227 -10.36 -17.93 -5.47
N GLY A 228 -10.97 -18.98 -4.94
CA GLY A 228 -10.29 -20.27 -4.77
C GLY A 228 -9.06 -20.25 -3.86
N ASP A 229 -8.19 -21.25 -4.02
CA ASP A 229 -7.05 -21.52 -3.15
C ASP A 229 -5.67 -21.31 -3.81
N LYS A 230 -5.63 -20.89 -5.08
CA LYS A 230 -4.38 -20.77 -5.87
C LYS A 230 -3.91 -19.33 -6.07
N CYS A 231 -4.59 -18.37 -5.48
CA CYS A 231 -4.33 -16.95 -5.62
C CYS A 231 -4.74 -16.22 -4.33
N PHE A 232 -4.31 -14.97 -4.20
CA PHE A 232 -4.84 -14.07 -3.19
C PHE A 232 -5.23 -12.75 -3.86
N THR A 233 -6.31 -12.16 -3.40
CA THR A 233 -6.83 -10.89 -3.88
C THR A 233 -6.32 -9.77 -2.99
N VAL A 234 -5.90 -8.67 -3.60
CA VAL A 234 -5.69 -7.37 -2.92
C VAL A 234 -6.89 -6.50 -3.27
N ALA A 235 -7.65 -6.13 -2.24
CA ALA A 235 -8.81 -5.26 -2.36
C ALA A 235 -8.57 -3.97 -1.59
N ALA A 236 -8.65 -2.84 -2.29
CA ALA A 236 -8.60 -1.51 -1.69
C ALA A 236 -9.97 -0.83 -1.80
N ALA A 237 -10.34 -0.07 -0.78
CA ALA A 237 -11.56 0.72 -0.72
C ALA A 237 -11.27 2.11 -0.14
N LEU A 238 -11.61 3.15 -0.89
CA LEU A 238 -11.74 4.51 -0.38
C LEU A 238 -13.16 4.65 0.16
N THR A 239 -13.32 5.05 1.40
CA THR A 239 -14.62 5.12 2.07
C THR A 239 -14.80 6.43 2.83
N ASP A 240 -16.07 6.89 2.90
CA ASP A 240 -16.52 7.96 3.79
C ASP A 240 -17.07 7.40 5.13
N GLY A 241 -16.88 6.10 5.40
CA GLY A 241 -17.40 5.39 6.56
C GLY A 241 -18.81 4.81 6.37
N THR A 242 -19.51 5.19 5.31
CA THR A 242 -20.86 4.70 4.98
C THR A 242 -20.90 4.04 3.61
N ASN A 243 -20.19 4.64 2.65
CA ASN A 243 -20.16 4.22 1.26
C ASN A 243 -18.75 3.79 0.85
N VAL A 244 -18.66 2.89 -0.13
CA VAL A 244 -17.46 2.69 -0.93
C VAL A 244 -17.43 3.77 -2.00
N VAL A 245 -16.58 4.78 -1.83
CA VAL A 245 -16.46 5.89 -2.80
C VAL A 245 -15.71 5.41 -4.05
N LEU A 246 -14.57 4.75 -3.86
CA LEU A 246 -13.76 4.13 -4.91
C LEU A 246 -13.23 2.79 -4.43
N SER A 247 -12.97 1.88 -5.35
CA SER A 247 -12.34 0.59 -5.06
C SER A 247 -11.31 0.21 -6.10
N TYR A 248 -10.36 -0.64 -5.71
CA TYR A 248 -9.40 -1.26 -6.59
C TYR A 248 -9.24 -2.73 -6.26
N LEU A 249 -9.20 -3.57 -7.30
CA LEU A 249 -9.01 -5.01 -7.20
C LEU A 249 -7.82 -5.43 -8.07
N ASP A 250 -6.96 -6.24 -7.52
CA ASP A 250 -6.08 -7.11 -8.26
C ASP A 250 -5.95 -8.45 -7.56
N GLU A 251 -5.47 -9.45 -8.26
CA GLU A 251 -5.29 -10.79 -7.75
C GLU A 251 -3.95 -11.36 -8.19
N TYR A 252 -3.28 -12.04 -7.28
CA TYR A 252 -1.92 -12.54 -7.47
C TYR A 252 -1.88 -14.05 -7.43
N GLN A 253 -1.15 -14.63 -8.37
CA GLN A 253 -0.99 -16.07 -8.52
C GLN A 253 0.41 -16.44 -8.94
N PHE A 254 0.88 -17.64 -8.56
CA PHE A 254 2.14 -18.18 -9.05
C PHE A 254 1.99 -18.71 -10.48
N LEU A 255 2.63 -18.05 -11.43
CA LEU A 255 2.67 -18.38 -12.85
C LEU A 255 4.02 -18.93 -13.27
N THR A 256 4.18 -19.20 -14.57
CA THR A 256 5.47 -19.53 -15.16
C THR A 256 6.32 -18.29 -15.37
N THR A 257 7.64 -18.44 -15.45
CA THR A 257 8.58 -17.33 -15.70
C THR A 257 8.46 -16.68 -17.09
N ASN A 258 7.53 -17.15 -17.93
CA ASN A 258 7.20 -16.46 -19.18
C ASN A 258 6.29 -15.25 -18.96
N GLU A 259 5.66 -15.16 -17.78
CA GLU A 259 4.75 -14.10 -17.42
C GLU A 259 5.47 -13.02 -16.61
N VAL A 260 4.86 -11.84 -16.52
CA VAL A 260 5.43 -10.71 -15.77
C VAL A 260 5.25 -10.97 -14.27
N GLY A 261 6.36 -11.23 -13.58
CA GLY A 261 6.38 -11.39 -12.11
C GLY A 261 6.39 -10.05 -11.39
N VAL A 262 6.01 -10.07 -10.11
CA VAL A 262 6.22 -8.92 -9.22
C VAL A 262 7.71 -8.57 -9.14
N PRO A 263 8.07 -7.32 -8.77
CA PRO A 263 9.47 -6.93 -8.60
C PRO A 263 10.24 -7.91 -7.71
N ASN A 264 11.52 -8.12 -8.03
CA ASN A 264 12.44 -9.03 -7.33
C ASN A 264 12.12 -10.53 -7.47
N SER A 265 11.29 -10.94 -8.41
CA SER A 265 10.91 -12.35 -8.64
C SER A 265 12.14 -13.26 -8.87
N GLU A 266 13.19 -12.76 -9.52
CA GLU A 266 14.45 -13.51 -9.71
C GLU A 266 15.12 -13.80 -8.37
N SER A 267 15.23 -12.82 -7.48
CA SER A 267 15.81 -12.97 -6.15
C SER A 267 15.01 -13.95 -5.27
N PHE A 268 13.69 -14.00 -5.43
CA PHE A 268 12.84 -14.97 -4.72
C PHE A 268 13.11 -16.41 -5.19
N ALA A 269 13.33 -16.62 -6.48
CA ALA A 269 13.71 -17.92 -7.03
C ALA A 269 15.15 -18.31 -6.61
N GLU A 270 16.12 -17.39 -6.71
CA GLU A 270 17.50 -17.61 -6.30
C GLU A 270 17.64 -17.94 -4.81
N SER A 271 16.81 -17.33 -3.96
CA SER A 271 16.79 -17.66 -2.52
C SER A 271 16.14 -19.02 -2.22
N GLY A 272 15.49 -19.63 -3.20
CA GLY A 272 14.71 -20.87 -3.05
C GLY A 272 13.38 -20.67 -2.33
N ALA A 273 12.92 -19.42 -2.10
CA ALA A 273 11.61 -19.14 -1.53
C ALA A 273 10.48 -19.46 -2.51
N VAL A 274 10.71 -19.18 -3.79
CA VAL A 274 9.81 -19.52 -4.90
C VAL A 274 10.45 -20.63 -5.74
N ALA A 275 9.66 -21.57 -6.19
CA ALA A 275 10.13 -22.70 -7.00
C ALA A 275 10.72 -22.22 -8.33
N GLU A 276 11.76 -22.93 -8.81
CA GLU A 276 12.32 -22.68 -10.14
C GLU A 276 11.23 -22.75 -11.24
N GLY A 277 11.26 -21.80 -12.16
CA GLY A 277 10.26 -21.70 -13.24
C GLY A 277 8.94 -21.10 -12.80
N LYS A 278 8.83 -20.55 -11.59
CA LYS A 278 7.65 -19.85 -11.08
C LYS A 278 7.96 -18.39 -10.74
N VAL A 279 6.96 -17.53 -10.95
CA VAL A 279 6.92 -16.15 -10.48
C VAL A 279 5.59 -15.87 -9.82
N LEU A 280 5.57 -15.06 -8.78
CA LEU A 280 4.33 -14.45 -8.30
C LEU A 280 3.95 -13.33 -9.26
N ALA A 281 2.71 -13.29 -9.72
CA ALA A 281 2.29 -12.40 -10.80
C ALA A 281 0.91 -11.82 -10.54
N SER A 282 0.75 -10.52 -10.84
CA SER A 282 -0.53 -9.82 -10.89
C SER A 282 -1.35 -10.32 -12.08
N LYS A 283 -2.64 -10.55 -11.88
CA LYS A 283 -3.55 -10.91 -12.98
C LYS A 283 -3.81 -9.73 -13.92
N ARG A 284 -3.85 -8.50 -13.40
CA ARG A 284 -3.98 -7.31 -14.24
C ARG A 284 -2.76 -7.13 -15.14
N ALA A 285 -1.55 -7.23 -14.59
CA ALA A 285 -0.32 -7.13 -15.37
C ALA A 285 -0.18 -8.24 -16.43
N ASN A 286 -0.83 -9.38 -16.21
CA ASN A 286 -0.85 -10.53 -17.11
C ASN A 286 -2.24 -10.78 -17.75
N ASP A 287 -2.99 -9.70 -18.00
CA ASP A 287 -4.38 -9.76 -18.52
C ASP A 287 -4.51 -10.64 -19.76
N ALA A 288 -3.60 -10.51 -20.73
CA ALA A 288 -3.65 -11.30 -21.96
C ALA A 288 -3.58 -12.81 -21.70
N TYR A 289 -2.69 -13.25 -20.79
CA TYR A 289 -2.55 -14.66 -20.40
C TYR A 289 -3.83 -15.21 -19.75
N TYR A 290 -4.37 -14.48 -18.75
CA TYR A 290 -5.59 -14.88 -18.07
C TYR A 290 -6.80 -14.86 -18.97
N SER A 291 -6.90 -13.87 -19.82
CA SER A 291 -8.03 -13.71 -20.76
C SER A 291 -8.11 -14.86 -21.75
N GLU A 292 -6.98 -15.39 -22.22
CA GLU A 292 -6.97 -16.60 -23.06
C GLU A 292 -7.49 -17.84 -22.32
N MET A 293 -7.19 -18.00 -21.04
CA MET A 293 -7.74 -19.09 -20.22
C MET A 293 -9.24 -18.90 -19.97
N MET A 294 -9.66 -17.67 -19.65
CA MET A 294 -11.05 -17.33 -19.36
C MET A 294 -11.95 -17.52 -20.60
N LYS A 295 -11.47 -17.16 -21.79
CA LYS A 295 -12.18 -17.42 -23.06
C LYS A 295 -12.45 -18.91 -23.27
N LYS A 296 -11.49 -19.78 -22.92
CA LYS A 296 -11.68 -21.24 -22.99
C LYS A 296 -12.74 -21.74 -21.99
N ALA A 297 -12.91 -21.03 -20.87
CA ALA A 297 -13.96 -21.28 -19.89
C ALA A 297 -15.30 -20.59 -20.20
N GLY A 298 -15.39 -19.87 -21.33
CA GLY A 298 -16.62 -19.24 -21.81
C GLY A 298 -16.79 -17.76 -21.41
N SER A 299 -15.79 -17.14 -20.78
CA SER A 299 -15.84 -15.69 -20.50
C SER A 299 -15.79 -14.88 -21.80
N THR A 300 -16.57 -13.81 -21.84
CA THR A 300 -16.58 -12.83 -22.94
C THR A 300 -15.78 -11.56 -22.62
N LYS A 301 -15.27 -11.43 -21.38
CA LYS A 301 -14.50 -10.29 -20.91
C LYS A 301 -13.11 -10.71 -20.45
N ASN A 302 -12.16 -9.79 -20.52
CA ASN A 302 -10.83 -9.93 -19.96
C ASN A 302 -10.87 -9.91 -18.43
N ILE A 303 -9.79 -10.32 -17.74
CA ILE A 303 -9.75 -10.30 -16.27
C ILE A 303 -9.78 -8.85 -15.75
N ALA A 304 -9.04 -7.94 -16.37
CA ALA A 304 -9.06 -6.53 -16.03
C ALA A 304 -10.45 -5.91 -16.20
N GLU A 305 -11.12 -6.14 -17.35
CA GLU A 305 -12.50 -5.68 -17.60
C GLU A 305 -13.51 -6.23 -16.57
N ASN A 306 -13.30 -7.44 -16.07
CA ASN A 306 -14.14 -8.00 -15.02
C ASN A 306 -13.93 -7.29 -13.68
N PHE A 307 -12.67 -7.04 -13.27
CA PHE A 307 -12.36 -6.27 -12.06
C PHE A 307 -12.91 -4.86 -12.15
N ASP A 308 -12.73 -4.18 -13.29
CA ASP A 308 -13.26 -2.83 -13.52
C ASP A 308 -14.80 -2.81 -13.47
N GLY A 309 -15.44 -3.85 -14.00
CA GLY A 309 -16.88 -4.02 -13.92
C GLY A 309 -17.40 -4.20 -12.49
N ILE A 310 -16.67 -4.95 -11.65
CA ILE A 310 -17.00 -5.12 -10.22
C ILE A 310 -16.79 -3.79 -9.48
N GLN A 311 -15.66 -3.13 -9.70
CA GLN A 311 -15.35 -1.83 -9.10
C GLN A 311 -16.41 -0.78 -9.46
N SER A 312 -16.77 -0.66 -10.74
CA SER A 312 -17.81 0.25 -11.20
C SER A 312 -19.17 -0.04 -10.57
N PHE A 313 -19.46 -1.31 -10.29
CA PHE A 313 -20.70 -1.69 -9.60
C PHE A 313 -20.72 -1.30 -8.13
N VAL A 314 -19.60 -1.42 -7.41
CA VAL A 314 -19.55 -1.13 -5.96
C VAL A 314 -19.31 0.34 -5.65
N ASN A 315 -18.63 1.08 -6.54
CA ASN A 315 -18.32 2.49 -6.32
C ASN A 315 -19.59 3.32 -6.15
N GLY A 316 -19.61 4.19 -5.15
CA GLY A 316 -20.72 5.03 -4.77
C GLY A 316 -21.83 4.33 -3.98
N LYS A 317 -21.73 3.01 -3.70
CA LYS A 317 -22.76 2.28 -2.95
C LYS A 317 -22.50 2.24 -1.46
N ALA A 318 -23.60 2.17 -0.70
CA ALA A 318 -23.53 1.96 0.74
C ALA A 318 -22.94 0.58 1.06
N ILE A 319 -22.07 0.54 2.08
CA ILE A 319 -21.42 -0.69 2.56
C ILE A 319 -22.52 -1.70 2.97
N GLU A 320 -23.58 -1.27 3.66
CA GLU A 320 -24.70 -2.13 4.07
C GLU A 320 -25.45 -2.74 2.85
N GLU A 321 -25.62 -1.98 1.77
CA GLU A 321 -26.21 -2.50 0.52
C GLU A 321 -25.34 -3.61 -0.08
N LEU A 322 -24.02 -3.39 -0.11
CA LEU A 322 -23.06 -4.35 -0.64
C LEU A 322 -22.96 -5.62 0.22
N GLU A 323 -23.06 -5.51 1.54
CA GLU A 323 -23.09 -6.66 2.45
C GLU A 323 -24.26 -7.62 2.15
N ALA A 324 -25.39 -7.09 1.69
CA ALA A 324 -26.55 -7.91 1.33
C ALA A 324 -26.26 -8.90 0.18
N PHE A 325 -25.21 -8.64 -0.63
CA PHE A 325 -24.77 -9.58 -1.67
C PHE A 325 -24.14 -10.87 -1.12
N SER A 326 -23.61 -10.85 0.10
CA SER A 326 -23.05 -12.05 0.74
C SER A 326 -24.10 -13.15 0.97
N GLY A 327 -25.36 -12.79 1.02
CA GLY A 327 -26.48 -13.75 1.19
C GLY A 327 -27.10 -14.25 -0.12
N LYS A 328 -26.63 -13.76 -1.28
CA LYS A 328 -27.15 -14.16 -2.60
C LYS A 328 -26.38 -15.36 -3.15
N THR A 329 -26.95 -16.02 -4.15
CA THR A 329 -26.21 -17.06 -4.90
C THR A 329 -25.22 -16.40 -5.86
N PRO A 330 -24.13 -17.10 -6.26
CA PRO A 330 -23.18 -16.58 -7.25
C PRO A 330 -23.86 -16.10 -8.54
N GLU A 331 -24.86 -16.83 -9.03
CA GLU A 331 -25.61 -16.48 -10.24
C GLU A 331 -26.39 -15.18 -10.05
N GLU A 332 -27.07 -15.01 -8.91
CA GLU A 332 -27.79 -13.75 -8.59
C GLU A 332 -26.87 -12.56 -8.49
N VAL A 333 -25.63 -12.75 -8.03
CA VAL A 333 -24.62 -11.68 -7.94
C VAL A 333 -24.10 -11.33 -9.33
N VAL A 334 -23.75 -12.31 -10.16
CA VAL A 334 -23.31 -12.09 -11.55
C VAL A 334 -24.39 -11.39 -12.36
N ASP A 335 -25.65 -11.81 -12.21
CA ASP A 335 -26.78 -11.17 -12.91
C ASP A 335 -26.97 -9.70 -12.45
N ALA A 336 -26.79 -9.40 -11.16
CA ALA A 336 -26.88 -8.03 -10.64
C ALA A 336 -25.70 -7.17 -11.09
N VAL A 337 -24.49 -7.75 -11.18
CA VAL A 337 -23.26 -7.10 -11.66
C VAL A 337 -23.11 -7.35 -13.16
N SER A 338 -24.05 -6.87 -13.96
CA SER A 338 -24.09 -7.13 -15.42
C SER A 338 -22.82 -6.75 -16.19
N SER A 339 -21.92 -6.00 -15.56
CA SER A 339 -20.60 -5.59 -16.07
C SER A 339 -19.48 -6.63 -15.82
N ALA A 340 -19.72 -7.70 -15.05
CA ALA A 340 -18.75 -8.76 -14.78
C ALA A 340 -19.30 -10.14 -15.16
N THR A 341 -18.40 -11.08 -15.48
CA THR A 341 -18.73 -12.46 -15.88
C THR A 341 -18.02 -13.51 -15.03
N LEU A 342 -17.34 -13.10 -13.95
CA LEU A 342 -16.64 -14.00 -13.04
C LEU A 342 -17.62 -14.70 -12.11
N ALA A 343 -17.53 -16.03 -12.01
CA ALA A 343 -18.36 -16.80 -11.08
C ALA A 343 -18.15 -16.36 -9.61
N ASP A 344 -16.94 -15.90 -9.26
CA ASP A 344 -16.56 -15.49 -7.92
C ASP A 344 -16.74 -13.97 -7.65
N THR A 345 -17.56 -13.29 -8.49
CA THR A 345 -17.89 -11.86 -8.30
C THR A 345 -18.32 -11.52 -6.87
N GLN A 346 -19.05 -12.43 -6.21
CA GLN A 346 -19.47 -12.29 -4.81
C GLN A 346 -18.27 -12.19 -3.86
N GLY A 347 -17.24 -13.01 -4.05
CA GLY A 347 -16.02 -13.00 -3.22
C GLY A 347 -15.25 -11.68 -3.34
N TYR A 348 -15.16 -11.13 -4.55
CA TYR A 348 -14.51 -9.84 -4.78
C TYR A 348 -15.28 -8.67 -4.16
N ILE A 349 -16.63 -8.66 -4.27
CA ILE A 349 -17.46 -7.66 -3.58
C ILE A 349 -17.26 -7.76 -2.06
N ALA A 350 -17.27 -8.98 -1.51
CA ALA A 350 -17.07 -9.19 -0.08
C ALA A 350 -15.69 -8.67 0.37
N ALA A 351 -14.63 -8.88 -0.43
CA ALA A 351 -13.30 -8.37 -0.13
C ALA A 351 -13.24 -6.82 -0.12
N ILE A 352 -13.91 -6.14 -1.06
CA ILE A 352 -14.01 -4.67 -1.05
C ILE A 352 -14.76 -4.18 0.19
N VAL A 353 -15.88 -4.81 0.52
CA VAL A 353 -16.68 -4.47 1.72
C VAL A 353 -15.88 -4.66 3.00
N GLU A 354 -15.13 -5.76 3.10
CA GLU A 354 -14.26 -6.02 4.25
C GLU A 354 -13.14 -4.98 4.37
N ALA A 355 -12.54 -4.58 3.23
CA ALA A 355 -11.57 -3.48 3.21
C ALA A 355 -12.20 -2.18 3.72
N ALA A 356 -13.39 -1.81 3.24
CA ALA A 356 -14.08 -0.58 3.64
C ALA A 356 -14.46 -0.52 5.12
N LYS A 357 -14.53 -1.68 5.81
CA LYS A 357 -14.89 -1.81 7.24
C LYS A 357 -13.69 -1.81 8.19
N GLN A 358 -12.45 -1.82 7.68
CA GLN A 358 -11.23 -1.73 8.50
C GLN A 358 -11.14 -0.33 9.14
#